data_94c83752ffaa4a74a1e903307c96d6a9
#
_entry.id   94c83752ffaa4a74a1e903307c96d6a9
#
_cell.length_a   1.000
_cell.length_b   1.000
_cell.length_c   1.000
_cell.angle_alpha   90.00
_cell.angle_beta   90.00
_cell.angle_gamma   90.00
#
_symmetry.space_group_name_H-M   'P 1'
#
loop_
_entity.id
_entity.type
_entity.pdbx_description
1 polymer ?
#
loop_
_entity_poly.entity_id
_entity_poly.type
_entity_poly.pdbx_seq_one_letter_code
_entity_poly.pdbx_strand_id
1 'polypeptide(L)'
;MNRTQKKTLVLLLGILVGLGILLAVVSAVVMAADCVARLVLPERSAVPCYAPVGCLALVFAMWGGARESRGLWDTFRMAATDDEPPYLVTETEKGACKQAGSVPGFYTTALRENTAAVWQNALMPVVLMASIVFAGLSSLGQERGDDFLLNWSAILGAGTTFALPLCWGMPFSRLARHFHKAGCAVAGWCGAEKISRRRAMILTDGDLFPPGTIQLNGVKVFGEDLSRVSSYAASMARAADCGLQRLFDGLLRSEGGHYEKVDDFSFYEEGGYSATIRGESVLLGTASFMRKMEVRLPGGINLRTGIFLAMDRQLAAVFAVKYQPSENVDFALRMMRRSRITPILASRDPNITPALLKRKFHKGVKVEFPSLTDRVAFSEAELDRGMPRALLFREGLLPYAEAVVGSRRLCKAVRRATALSVLGSVAGTLLSFYMVFQGAYNLLTPLALLVFLLLWALPVLLLADWAGRY
;
A
#
# COMPACT_ATOMS: atom_id res chain seq x y z
N MET A 1 -1.64 -23.15 -2.06
CA MET A 1 -0.57 -23.63 -1.15
C MET A 1 -1.24 -24.15 0.12
N ASN A 2 -0.98 -25.42 0.51
CA ASN A 2 -1.61 -26.04 1.68
C ASN A 2 -1.14 -25.40 3.00
N ARG A 3 -1.95 -25.48 4.07
CA ARG A 3 -1.64 -24.94 5.42
C ARG A 3 -0.25 -25.35 5.91
N THR A 4 0.14 -26.60 5.69
CA THR A 4 1.46 -27.13 6.05
C THR A 4 2.59 -26.44 5.28
N GLN A 5 2.42 -26.24 3.98
CA GLN A 5 3.40 -25.56 3.12
C GLN A 5 3.57 -24.09 3.51
N LYS A 6 2.48 -23.41 3.91
CA LYS A 6 2.55 -22.02 4.44
C LYS A 6 3.39 -21.96 5.70
N LYS A 7 3.14 -22.87 6.68
CA LYS A 7 3.91 -22.92 7.93
C LYS A 7 5.38 -23.24 7.71
N THR A 8 5.69 -24.15 6.81
CA THR A 8 7.09 -24.51 6.46
C THR A 8 7.81 -23.32 5.82
N LEU A 9 7.17 -22.60 4.88
CA LEU A 9 7.75 -21.42 4.25
C LEU A 9 8.06 -20.31 5.28
N VAL A 10 7.09 -20.06 6.19
CA VAL A 10 7.27 -19.08 7.27
C VAL A 10 8.42 -19.46 8.18
N LEU A 11 8.57 -20.74 8.52
CA LEU A 11 9.67 -21.24 9.33
C LEU A 11 11.03 -21.08 8.63
N LEU A 12 11.11 -21.47 7.36
CA LEU A 12 12.33 -21.34 6.54
C LEU A 12 12.79 -19.88 6.43
N LEU A 13 11.86 -18.94 6.19
CA LEU A 13 12.18 -17.51 6.16
C LEU A 13 12.73 -17.00 7.50
N GLY A 14 12.20 -17.48 8.62
CA GLY A 14 12.69 -17.14 9.96
C GLY A 14 14.12 -17.62 10.19
N ILE A 15 14.44 -18.84 9.77
CA ILE A 15 15.80 -19.41 9.85
C ILE A 15 16.76 -18.62 8.96
N LEU A 16 16.38 -18.29 7.72
CA LEU A 16 17.20 -17.48 6.80
C LEU A 16 17.50 -16.09 7.35
N VAL A 17 16.51 -15.43 7.96
CA VAL A 17 16.70 -14.13 8.63
C VAL A 17 17.71 -14.23 9.78
N GLY A 18 17.58 -15.26 10.63
CA GLY A 18 18.48 -15.49 11.76
C GLY A 18 19.92 -15.76 11.30
N LEU A 19 20.09 -16.61 10.29
CA LEU A 19 21.39 -16.92 9.71
C LEU A 19 22.04 -15.68 9.07
N GLY A 20 21.28 -14.88 8.31
CA GLY A 20 21.75 -13.65 7.69
C GLY A 20 22.24 -12.63 8.72
N ILE A 21 21.55 -12.47 9.85
CA ILE A 21 21.97 -11.56 10.92
C ILE A 21 23.28 -12.08 11.56
N LEU A 22 23.36 -13.37 11.85
CA LEU A 22 24.56 -13.98 12.45
C LEU A 22 25.81 -13.77 11.57
N LEU A 23 25.68 -14.08 10.28
CA LEU A 23 26.78 -13.90 9.32
C LEU A 23 27.19 -12.44 9.18
N ALA A 24 26.23 -11.49 9.20
CA ALA A 24 26.54 -10.06 9.16
C ALA A 24 27.33 -9.61 10.39
N VAL A 25 26.98 -10.10 11.57
CA VAL A 25 27.73 -9.81 12.82
C VAL A 25 29.14 -10.40 12.76
N VAL A 26 29.28 -11.65 12.35
CA VAL A 26 30.60 -12.30 12.22
C VAL A 26 31.48 -11.53 11.23
N SER A 27 30.98 -11.18 10.07
CA SER A 27 31.72 -10.41 9.05
C SER A 27 32.15 -9.03 9.58
N ALA A 28 31.30 -8.35 10.36
CA ALA A 28 31.64 -7.07 10.98
C ALA A 28 32.76 -7.21 12.03
N VAL A 29 32.72 -8.26 12.83
CA VAL A 29 33.78 -8.55 13.84
C VAL A 29 35.12 -8.87 13.17
N VAL A 30 35.12 -9.70 12.13
CA VAL A 30 36.34 -10.04 11.37
C VAL A 30 36.94 -8.78 10.72
N MET A 31 36.11 -7.92 10.13
CA MET A 31 36.54 -6.65 9.55
C MET A 31 37.16 -5.72 10.61
N ALA A 32 36.53 -5.58 11.76
CA ALA A 32 37.05 -4.76 12.86
C ALA A 32 38.39 -5.31 13.37
N ALA A 33 38.52 -6.64 13.53
CA ALA A 33 39.75 -7.26 13.95
C ALA A 33 40.91 -7.06 12.95
N ASP A 34 40.64 -7.15 11.62
CA ASP A 34 41.64 -6.86 10.58
C ASP A 34 42.07 -5.39 10.59
N CYS A 35 41.15 -4.45 10.77
CA CYS A 35 41.46 -3.03 10.91
C CYS A 35 42.34 -2.75 12.13
N VAL A 36 42.00 -3.33 13.28
CA VAL A 36 42.82 -3.18 14.52
C VAL A 36 44.20 -3.81 14.37
N ALA A 37 44.31 -5.01 13.81
CA ALA A 37 45.58 -5.68 13.56
C ALA A 37 46.53 -4.85 12.68
N ARG A 38 45.99 -4.14 11.68
CA ARG A 38 46.79 -3.24 10.82
C ARG A 38 47.19 -1.95 11.50
N LEU A 39 46.42 -1.44 12.43
CA LEU A 39 46.79 -0.27 13.25
C LEU A 39 47.89 -0.58 14.24
N VAL A 40 47.90 -1.83 14.77
CA VAL A 40 48.85 -2.26 15.80
C VAL A 40 50.17 -2.81 15.20
N LEU A 41 50.16 -3.36 13.97
CA LEU A 41 51.32 -3.98 13.30
C LEU A 41 51.72 -3.19 12.04
N PRO A 42 52.48 -2.10 12.14
CA PRO A 42 52.83 -1.24 11.04
C PRO A 42 53.67 -1.90 9.93
N GLU A 43 54.42 -2.95 10.22
CA GLU A 43 55.22 -3.69 9.22
C GLU A 43 54.38 -4.39 8.14
N ARG A 44 53.11 -4.66 8.41
CA ARG A 44 52.15 -5.22 7.44
C ARG A 44 51.44 -4.17 6.58
N SER A 45 51.69 -2.88 6.80
CA SER A 45 50.96 -1.76 6.19
C SER A 45 51.54 -1.30 4.85
N ALA A 46 52.61 -1.90 4.34
CA ALA A 46 53.25 -1.44 3.10
C ALA A 46 52.36 -1.55 1.83
N VAL A 47 51.42 -2.48 1.80
CA VAL A 47 50.49 -2.65 0.69
C VAL A 47 49.06 -2.43 1.17
N PRO A 48 48.30 -1.51 0.57
CA PRO A 48 46.90 -1.30 0.93
C PRO A 48 46.07 -2.59 0.73
N CYS A 49 45.33 -3.00 1.74
CA CYS A 49 44.43 -4.15 1.63
C CYS A 49 42.97 -3.66 1.62
N TYR A 50 42.26 -3.92 0.54
CA TYR A 50 40.85 -3.54 0.38
C TYR A 50 39.84 -4.61 0.83
N ALA A 51 40.32 -5.71 1.45
CA ALA A 51 39.46 -6.74 2.01
C ALA A 51 38.43 -6.20 3.00
N PRO A 52 38.71 -5.21 3.89
CA PRO A 52 37.70 -4.60 4.74
C PRO A 52 36.54 -3.95 3.98
N VAL A 53 36.81 -3.38 2.81
CA VAL A 53 35.78 -2.80 1.95
C VAL A 53 34.84 -3.87 1.39
N GLY A 54 35.42 -5.00 0.94
CA GLY A 54 34.63 -6.15 0.49
C GLY A 54 33.80 -6.77 1.63
N CYS A 55 34.35 -6.88 2.83
CA CYS A 55 33.62 -7.35 4.01
C CYS A 55 32.47 -6.42 4.37
N LEU A 56 32.66 -5.09 4.30
CA LEU A 56 31.58 -4.12 4.52
C LEU A 56 30.48 -4.29 3.49
N ALA A 57 30.81 -4.42 2.21
CA ALA A 57 29.83 -4.65 1.16
C ALA A 57 29.00 -5.92 1.41
N LEU A 58 29.66 -7.00 1.84
CA LEU A 58 29.01 -8.26 2.21
C LEU A 58 28.08 -8.08 3.42
N VAL A 59 28.50 -7.39 4.47
CA VAL A 59 27.68 -7.08 5.65
C VAL A 59 26.42 -6.33 5.26
N PHE A 60 26.55 -5.31 4.41
CA PHE A 60 25.40 -4.55 3.94
C PHE A 60 24.45 -5.38 3.07
N ALA A 61 24.98 -6.22 2.19
CA ALA A 61 24.18 -7.12 1.36
C ALA A 61 23.39 -8.10 2.25
N MET A 62 24.04 -8.71 3.24
CA MET A 62 23.40 -9.62 4.18
C MET A 62 22.38 -8.92 5.07
N TRP A 63 22.68 -7.73 5.52
CA TRP A 63 21.73 -6.92 6.29
C TRP A 63 20.49 -6.54 5.46
N GLY A 64 20.67 -6.13 4.20
CA GLY A 64 19.57 -5.88 3.26
C GLY A 64 18.70 -7.11 3.05
N GLY A 65 19.31 -8.27 2.76
CA GLY A 65 18.62 -9.55 2.59
C GLY A 65 17.89 -10.01 3.86
N ALA A 66 18.51 -9.88 5.04
CA ALA A 66 17.86 -10.19 6.31
C ALA A 66 16.65 -9.29 6.59
N ARG A 67 16.72 -8.01 6.22
CA ARG A 67 15.59 -7.09 6.33
C ARG A 67 14.47 -7.43 5.34
N GLU A 68 14.81 -7.76 4.11
CA GLU A 68 13.83 -8.22 3.10
C GLU A 68 13.12 -9.49 3.57
N SER A 69 13.87 -10.50 4.00
CA SER A 69 13.31 -11.76 4.51
C SER A 69 12.38 -11.52 5.71
N ARG A 70 12.74 -10.59 6.60
CA ARG A 70 11.87 -10.21 7.72
C ARG A 70 10.58 -9.54 7.26
N GLY A 71 10.64 -8.66 6.26
CA GLY A 71 9.45 -8.05 5.67
C GLY A 71 8.53 -9.08 5.02
N LEU A 72 9.09 -10.05 4.29
CA LEU A 72 8.35 -11.19 3.73
C LEU A 72 7.76 -12.07 4.83
N TRP A 73 8.51 -12.32 5.90
CA TRP A 73 8.01 -13.04 7.07
C TRP A 73 6.76 -12.39 7.66
N ASP A 74 6.83 -11.09 7.97
CA ASP A 74 5.71 -10.34 8.52
C ASP A 74 4.49 -10.37 7.58
N THR A 75 4.72 -10.26 6.26
CA THR A 75 3.68 -10.33 5.22
C THR A 75 3.07 -11.74 5.13
N PHE A 76 3.89 -12.79 5.12
CA PHE A 76 3.41 -14.16 4.95
C PHE A 76 2.79 -14.73 6.22
N ARG A 77 3.29 -14.32 7.39
CA ARG A 77 2.67 -14.68 8.67
C ARG A 77 1.22 -14.20 8.73
N MET A 78 0.97 -12.99 8.25
CA MET A 78 -0.37 -12.45 8.19
C MET A 78 -1.26 -13.17 7.18
N ALA A 79 -0.72 -13.45 5.98
CA ALA A 79 -1.43 -14.18 4.94
C ALA A 79 -1.59 -15.69 5.25
N ALA A 80 -0.87 -16.21 6.23
CA ALA A 80 -0.92 -17.61 6.66
C ALA A 80 -1.92 -17.87 7.80
N THR A 81 -2.55 -16.85 8.38
CA THR A 81 -3.66 -17.01 9.30
C THR A 81 -4.82 -17.72 8.60
N ASP A 82 -5.53 -18.57 9.34
CA ASP A 82 -6.58 -19.46 8.78
C ASP A 82 -7.81 -18.70 8.26
N ASP A 83 -7.97 -17.45 8.66
CA ASP A 83 -9.05 -16.59 8.20
C ASP A 83 -8.80 -16.16 6.75
N GLU A 84 -9.74 -16.45 5.86
CA GLU A 84 -9.72 -15.89 4.53
C GLU A 84 -9.76 -14.36 4.62
N PRO A 85 -8.89 -13.64 3.88
CA PRO A 85 -8.95 -12.20 3.89
C PRO A 85 -10.31 -11.74 3.37
N PRO A 86 -11.05 -10.90 4.10
CA PRO A 86 -12.38 -10.46 3.70
C PRO A 86 -12.35 -9.68 2.38
N TYR A 87 -11.22 -9.03 2.10
CA TYR A 87 -11.07 -8.25 0.87
C TYR A 87 -9.67 -8.33 0.30
N LEU A 88 -9.58 -8.21 -1.01
CA LEU A 88 -8.34 -8.01 -1.75
C LEU A 88 -8.32 -6.63 -2.43
N VAL A 89 -7.14 -6.08 -2.60
CA VAL A 89 -6.92 -4.84 -3.36
C VAL A 89 -6.38 -5.20 -4.72
N THR A 90 -7.06 -4.71 -5.75
CA THR A 90 -6.67 -4.81 -7.16
C THR A 90 -6.55 -3.44 -7.77
N GLU A 91 -6.10 -3.37 -9.02
CA GLU A 91 -6.03 -2.13 -9.79
C GLU A 91 -7.01 -2.15 -10.96
N THR A 92 -7.70 -1.04 -11.16
CA THR A 92 -8.49 -0.77 -12.35
C THR A 92 -7.85 0.35 -13.17
N GLU A 93 -8.38 0.63 -14.35
CA GLU A 93 -7.91 1.76 -15.16
C GLU A 93 -8.05 3.09 -14.42
N LYS A 94 -9.10 3.28 -13.63
CA LYS A 94 -9.40 4.53 -12.92
C LYS A 94 -8.73 4.64 -11.55
N GLY A 95 -8.48 3.53 -10.85
CA GLY A 95 -7.90 3.59 -9.51
C GLY A 95 -7.66 2.24 -8.85
N ALA A 96 -7.20 2.27 -7.60
CA ALA A 96 -7.21 1.11 -6.75
C ALA A 96 -8.65 0.81 -6.31
N CYS A 97 -9.02 -0.45 -6.26
CA CYS A 97 -10.33 -0.89 -5.82
C CYS A 97 -10.22 -2.06 -4.84
N LYS A 98 -11.25 -2.24 -4.05
CA LYS A 98 -11.39 -3.28 -3.05
C LYS A 98 -12.44 -4.29 -3.52
N GLN A 99 -12.13 -5.58 -3.44
CA GLN A 99 -13.01 -6.67 -3.81
C GLN A 99 -13.15 -7.67 -2.67
N ALA A 100 -14.32 -8.27 -2.53
CA ALA A 100 -14.52 -9.41 -1.64
C ALA A 100 -13.96 -10.69 -2.28
N GLY A 101 -13.41 -11.58 -1.47
CA GLY A 101 -12.98 -12.91 -1.89
C GLY A 101 -11.47 -13.13 -1.86
N SER A 102 -11.05 -14.31 -2.24
CA SER A 102 -9.67 -14.79 -2.26
C SER A 102 -9.26 -15.18 -3.67
N VAL A 103 -8.12 -14.68 -4.13
CA VAL A 103 -7.54 -15.04 -5.44
C VAL A 103 -6.17 -15.67 -5.21
N PRO A 104 -5.86 -16.83 -5.83
CA PRO A 104 -4.54 -17.46 -5.73
C PRO A 104 -3.47 -16.58 -6.37
N GLY A 105 -2.22 -16.73 -5.93
CA GLY A 105 -1.07 -16.03 -6.53
C GLY A 105 -0.46 -14.90 -5.70
N PHE A 106 -0.95 -14.64 -4.49
CA PHE A 106 -0.38 -13.62 -3.61
C PHE A 106 1.11 -13.87 -3.30
N TYR A 107 1.47 -15.10 -2.94
CA TYR A 107 2.86 -15.47 -2.59
C TYR A 107 3.80 -15.37 -3.78
N THR A 108 3.38 -15.84 -4.95
CA THR A 108 4.19 -15.75 -6.18
C THR A 108 4.41 -14.30 -6.62
N THR A 109 3.41 -13.45 -6.42
CA THR A 109 3.53 -12.01 -6.67
C THR A 109 4.46 -11.32 -5.67
N ALA A 110 4.42 -11.71 -4.39
CA ALA A 110 5.24 -11.14 -3.33
C ALA A 110 6.73 -11.48 -3.47
N LEU A 111 7.06 -12.63 -4.07
CA LEU A 111 8.43 -13.10 -4.29
C LEU A 111 9.07 -12.58 -5.58
N ARG A 112 8.37 -11.78 -6.39
CA ARG A 112 8.96 -11.19 -7.60
C ARG A 112 10.04 -10.18 -7.25
N GLU A 113 11.04 -10.10 -8.14
CA GLU A 113 12.18 -9.19 -7.99
C GLU A 113 11.75 -7.72 -7.79
N ASN A 114 12.46 -7.05 -6.91
CA ASN A 114 12.28 -5.64 -6.64
C ASN A 114 13.20 -4.78 -7.53
N THR A 115 12.88 -3.48 -7.66
CA THR A 115 13.66 -2.55 -8.50
C THR A 115 15.12 -2.46 -8.08
N ALA A 116 15.44 -2.53 -6.79
CA ALA A 116 16.84 -2.46 -6.33
C ALA A 116 17.62 -3.70 -6.77
N ALA A 117 17.01 -4.90 -6.70
CA ALA A 117 17.60 -6.14 -7.20
C ALA A 117 17.83 -6.09 -8.73
N VAL A 118 16.86 -5.60 -9.50
CA VAL A 118 17.01 -5.42 -10.96
C VAL A 118 18.18 -4.50 -11.29
N TRP A 119 18.30 -3.35 -10.59
CA TRP A 119 19.44 -2.45 -10.76
C TRP A 119 20.76 -3.08 -10.31
N GLN A 120 20.78 -3.85 -9.24
CA GLN A 120 21.96 -4.57 -8.78
C GLN A 120 22.44 -5.58 -9.82
N ASN A 121 21.52 -6.39 -10.36
CA ASN A 121 21.83 -7.40 -11.37
C ASN A 121 22.31 -6.78 -12.69
N ALA A 122 21.82 -5.58 -13.05
CA ALA A 122 22.26 -4.87 -14.25
C ALA A 122 23.59 -4.11 -14.04
N LEU A 123 23.77 -3.46 -12.88
CA LEU A 123 24.90 -2.56 -12.64
C LEU A 123 26.19 -3.30 -12.25
N MET A 124 26.08 -4.40 -11.46
CA MET A 124 27.25 -5.14 -11.00
C MET A 124 28.15 -5.66 -12.13
N PRO A 125 27.63 -6.30 -13.20
CA PRO A 125 28.46 -6.72 -14.32
C PRO A 125 29.13 -5.53 -15.02
N VAL A 126 28.43 -4.40 -15.15
CA VAL A 126 28.98 -3.18 -15.79
C VAL A 126 30.12 -2.60 -14.94
N VAL A 127 29.93 -2.49 -13.62
CA VAL A 127 30.97 -2.02 -12.70
C VAL A 127 32.18 -2.96 -12.70
N LEU A 128 31.94 -4.29 -12.72
CA LEU A 128 33.00 -5.28 -12.80
C LEU A 128 33.84 -5.10 -14.07
N MET A 129 33.19 -5.06 -15.23
CA MET A 129 33.90 -4.88 -16.50
C MET A 129 34.61 -3.52 -16.60
N ALA A 130 33.96 -2.44 -16.18
CA ALA A 130 34.55 -1.11 -16.15
C ALA A 130 35.77 -1.06 -15.21
N SER A 131 35.69 -1.68 -14.02
CA SER A 131 36.80 -1.70 -13.08
C SER A 131 38.04 -2.45 -13.62
N ILE A 132 37.83 -3.54 -14.37
CA ILE A 132 38.92 -4.27 -15.04
C ILE A 132 39.60 -3.39 -16.10
N VAL A 133 38.81 -2.77 -16.95
CA VAL A 133 39.31 -1.87 -18.01
C VAL A 133 40.06 -0.68 -17.41
N PHE A 134 39.49 -0.03 -16.41
CA PHE A 134 40.10 1.12 -15.74
C PHE A 134 41.38 0.74 -14.97
N ALA A 135 41.42 -0.43 -14.33
CA ALA A 135 42.63 -0.94 -13.69
C ALA A 135 43.74 -1.21 -14.72
N GLY A 136 43.36 -1.83 -15.86
CA GLY A 136 44.32 -2.07 -16.96
C GLY A 136 44.90 -0.77 -17.54
N LEU A 137 44.04 0.22 -17.84
CA LEU A 137 44.47 1.52 -18.30
C LEU A 137 45.37 2.25 -17.32
N SER A 138 45.07 2.19 -16.02
CA SER A 138 45.92 2.79 -14.96
C SER A 138 47.25 2.12 -14.87
N SER A 139 47.33 0.78 -14.87
CA SER A 139 48.57 -0.01 -14.76
C SER A 139 49.45 0.17 -16.00
N LEU A 140 48.88 0.25 -17.18
CA LEU A 140 49.59 0.54 -18.43
C LEU A 140 50.12 1.99 -18.44
N GLY A 141 49.34 2.94 -18.03
CA GLY A 141 49.73 4.37 -18.00
C GLY A 141 50.83 4.68 -17.01
N GLN A 142 51.00 3.84 -15.94
CA GLN A 142 52.05 3.98 -14.92
C GLN A 142 53.27 3.08 -15.17
N GLU A 143 53.25 2.27 -16.22
CA GLU A 143 54.29 1.26 -16.51
C GLU A 143 54.53 0.27 -15.36
N ARG A 144 53.47 0.04 -14.54
CA ARG A 144 53.49 -0.82 -13.33
C ARG A 144 52.47 -1.95 -13.46
N GLY A 145 52.77 -2.96 -14.27
CA GLY A 145 51.90 -4.13 -14.45
C GLY A 145 51.60 -4.90 -13.15
N ASP A 146 52.56 -4.90 -12.22
CA ASP A 146 52.46 -5.61 -10.94
C ASP A 146 51.36 -5.02 -10.03
N ASP A 147 51.00 -3.75 -10.20
CA ASP A 147 49.96 -3.06 -9.41
C ASP A 147 48.53 -3.29 -9.95
N PHE A 148 48.35 -4.06 -11.02
CA PHE A 148 47.03 -4.28 -11.64
C PHE A 148 45.96 -4.77 -10.64
N LEU A 149 46.29 -5.79 -9.81
CA LEU A 149 45.34 -6.34 -8.83
C LEU A 149 45.02 -5.35 -7.73
N LEU A 150 45.99 -4.53 -7.31
CA LEU A 150 45.77 -3.46 -6.35
C LEU A 150 44.83 -2.41 -6.92
N ASN A 151 45.10 -1.94 -8.11
CA ASN A 151 44.27 -0.94 -8.82
C ASN A 151 42.85 -1.43 -9.03
N TRP A 152 42.73 -2.69 -9.48
CA TRP A 152 41.40 -3.30 -9.69
C TRP A 152 40.63 -3.43 -8.39
N SER A 153 41.25 -3.89 -7.30
CA SER A 153 40.56 -4.01 -6.00
C SER A 153 40.14 -2.66 -5.42
N ALA A 154 40.93 -1.60 -5.61
CA ALA A 154 40.59 -0.24 -5.20
C ALA A 154 39.37 0.31 -5.98
N ILE A 155 39.40 0.21 -7.31
CA ILE A 155 38.34 0.71 -8.19
C ILE A 155 37.04 -0.08 -7.99
N LEU A 156 37.15 -1.41 -7.94
CA LEU A 156 36.01 -2.28 -7.69
C LEU A 156 35.40 -2.02 -6.30
N GLY A 157 36.23 -1.87 -5.27
CA GLY A 157 35.76 -1.58 -3.91
C GLY A 157 34.98 -0.28 -3.82
N ALA A 158 35.47 0.79 -4.45
CA ALA A 158 34.77 2.08 -4.51
C ALA A 158 33.47 2.04 -5.33
N GLY A 159 33.43 1.25 -6.41
CA GLY A 159 32.29 1.08 -7.30
C GLY A 159 31.22 0.11 -6.79
N THR A 160 31.47 -0.60 -5.70
CA THR A 160 30.58 -1.65 -5.19
C THR A 160 29.18 -1.09 -4.87
N THR A 161 28.13 -1.79 -5.32
CA THR A 161 26.73 -1.43 -5.09
C THR A 161 26.21 -1.90 -3.72
N PHE A 162 27.01 -1.72 -2.68
CA PHE A 162 26.76 -2.26 -1.33
C PHE A 162 25.47 -1.78 -0.67
N ALA A 163 25.00 -0.57 -0.99
CA ALA A 163 23.79 0.02 -0.42
C ALA A 163 22.48 -0.41 -1.13
N LEU A 164 22.56 -0.99 -2.34
CA LEU A 164 21.36 -1.39 -3.11
C LEU A 164 20.44 -2.38 -2.37
N PRO A 165 20.94 -3.45 -1.72
CA PRO A 165 20.10 -4.35 -0.94
C PRO A 165 19.33 -3.65 0.19
N LEU A 166 19.92 -2.60 0.77
CA LEU A 166 19.28 -1.80 1.83
C LEU A 166 18.18 -0.90 1.28
N CYS A 167 18.25 -0.48 0.01
CA CYS A 167 17.25 0.39 -0.61
C CYS A 167 15.85 -0.22 -0.62
N TRP A 168 15.77 -1.55 -0.67
CA TRP A 168 14.52 -2.30 -0.60
C TRP A 168 14.27 -2.88 0.80
N GLY A 169 15.20 -3.66 1.33
CA GLY A 169 15.00 -4.43 2.57
C GLY A 169 14.61 -3.57 3.77
N MET A 170 15.21 -2.38 3.92
CA MET A 170 14.93 -1.47 5.04
C MET A 170 13.51 -0.87 5.00
N PRO A 171 13.08 -0.17 3.93
CA PRO A 171 11.74 0.40 3.88
C PRO A 171 10.66 -0.66 3.86
N PHE A 172 10.87 -1.79 3.16
CA PHE A 172 9.92 -2.87 3.08
C PHE A 172 9.67 -3.52 4.45
N SER A 173 10.72 -3.87 5.19
CA SER A 173 10.55 -4.50 6.52
C SER A 173 9.87 -3.59 7.54
N ARG A 174 10.01 -2.27 7.42
CA ARG A 174 9.31 -1.30 8.29
C ARG A 174 7.85 -1.17 7.93
N LEU A 175 7.57 -1.01 6.63
CA LEU A 175 6.19 -0.90 6.15
C LEU A 175 5.41 -2.19 6.32
N ALA A 176 6.01 -3.37 6.14
CA ALA A 176 5.36 -4.65 6.40
C ALA A 176 4.84 -4.74 7.84
N ARG A 177 5.61 -4.24 8.82
CA ARG A 177 5.15 -4.13 10.22
C ARG A 177 3.99 -3.15 10.41
N HIS A 178 4.00 -2.01 9.71
CA HIS A 178 2.88 -1.07 9.73
C HIS A 178 1.63 -1.68 9.11
N PHE A 179 1.77 -2.31 7.97
CA PHE A 179 0.69 -3.03 7.29
C PHE A 179 0.10 -4.13 8.17
N HIS A 180 0.95 -4.90 8.86
CA HIS A 180 0.50 -5.92 9.80
C HIS A 180 -0.35 -5.32 10.93
N LYS A 181 0.07 -4.19 11.54
CA LYS A 181 -0.70 -3.49 12.58
C LYS A 181 -2.02 -2.94 12.06
N ALA A 182 -2.02 -2.40 10.84
CA ALA A 182 -3.22 -1.85 10.20
C ALA A 182 -4.20 -2.94 9.74
N GLY A 183 -3.77 -4.20 9.64
CA GLY A 183 -4.59 -5.31 9.17
C GLY A 183 -4.58 -5.45 7.65
N CYS A 184 -3.47 -5.14 6.99
CA CYS A 184 -3.28 -5.36 5.56
C CYS A 184 -1.92 -5.99 5.26
N ALA A 185 -1.79 -6.67 4.12
CA ALA A 185 -0.56 -7.26 3.62
C ALA A 185 -0.42 -6.94 2.12
N VAL A 186 0.71 -6.36 1.72
CA VAL A 186 1.00 -6.00 0.33
C VAL A 186 1.87 -7.07 -0.31
N ALA A 187 1.57 -7.46 -1.56
CA ALA A 187 2.29 -8.51 -2.30
C ALA A 187 3.67 -8.01 -2.80
N GLY A 188 4.59 -7.76 -1.88
CA GLY A 188 5.96 -7.36 -2.15
C GLY A 188 6.09 -6.11 -3.02
N TRP A 189 7.18 -6.06 -3.81
CA TRP A 189 7.41 -4.95 -4.73
C TRP A 189 6.36 -4.88 -5.85
N CYS A 190 6.04 -6.00 -6.46
CA CYS A 190 5.12 -6.05 -7.60
C CYS A 190 3.72 -5.55 -7.22
N GLY A 191 3.21 -5.96 -6.05
CA GLY A 191 1.93 -5.46 -5.52
C GLY A 191 1.99 -3.96 -5.21
N ALA A 192 3.02 -3.51 -4.48
CA ALA A 192 3.20 -2.10 -4.14
C ALA A 192 3.34 -1.20 -5.37
N GLU A 193 4.12 -1.62 -6.37
CA GLU A 193 4.35 -0.83 -7.59
C GLU A 193 3.05 -0.64 -8.38
N LYS A 194 2.29 -1.70 -8.59
CA LYS A 194 1.03 -1.66 -9.32
C LYS A 194 0.01 -0.75 -8.65
N ILE A 195 -0.21 -0.92 -7.34
CA ILE A 195 -1.10 -0.04 -6.56
C ILE A 195 -0.60 1.42 -6.62
N SER A 196 0.72 1.65 -6.49
CA SER A 196 1.28 3.01 -6.42
C SER A 196 1.18 3.82 -7.71
N ARG A 197 1.04 3.16 -8.86
CA ARG A 197 0.90 3.83 -10.17
C ARG A 197 -0.39 4.62 -10.26
N ARG A 198 -1.45 4.17 -9.59
CA ARG A 198 -2.75 4.82 -9.59
C ARG A 198 -2.78 5.95 -8.56
N ARG A 199 -3.38 7.07 -8.95
CA ARG A 199 -3.52 8.25 -8.06
C ARG A 199 -4.92 8.40 -7.50
N ALA A 200 -5.80 7.46 -7.80
CA ALA A 200 -7.16 7.44 -7.34
C ALA A 200 -7.46 6.14 -6.57
N MET A 201 -8.45 6.20 -5.72
CA MET A 201 -8.88 5.11 -4.85
C MET A 201 -10.40 5.11 -4.81
N ILE A 202 -11.00 3.99 -5.21
CA ILE A 202 -12.46 3.84 -5.26
C ILE A 202 -12.95 3.49 -3.86
N LEU A 203 -13.88 4.28 -3.34
CA LEU A 203 -14.47 4.14 -2.01
C LEU A 203 -15.94 3.81 -2.11
N THR A 204 -16.36 2.78 -1.39
CA THR A 204 -17.77 2.39 -1.24
C THR A 204 -18.39 3.02 0.00
N ASP A 205 -19.69 2.85 0.18
CA ASP A 205 -20.46 3.34 1.35
C ASP A 205 -19.86 2.82 2.66
N GLY A 206 -19.54 1.52 2.72
CA GLY A 206 -18.97 0.87 3.90
C GLY A 206 -17.55 1.33 4.26
N ASP A 207 -16.78 1.86 3.30
CA ASP A 207 -15.48 2.44 3.57
C ASP A 207 -15.59 3.78 4.31
N LEU A 208 -16.59 4.59 3.95
CA LEU A 208 -16.80 5.93 4.51
C LEU A 208 -17.60 5.88 5.81
N PHE A 209 -18.60 5.02 5.84
CA PHE A 209 -19.47 4.84 7.01
C PHE A 209 -19.52 3.35 7.37
N PRO A 210 -18.52 2.88 8.15
CA PRO A 210 -18.48 1.48 8.60
C PRO A 210 -19.73 1.08 9.38
N PRO A 211 -19.98 -0.22 9.58
CA PRO A 211 -21.10 -0.71 10.36
C PRO A 211 -21.24 -0.01 11.72
N GLY A 212 -22.46 0.37 12.08
CA GLY A 212 -22.78 1.08 13.33
C GLY A 212 -22.61 2.60 13.28
N THR A 213 -22.03 3.17 12.21
CA THR A 213 -21.90 4.64 12.07
C THR A 213 -23.10 5.30 11.41
N ILE A 214 -23.96 4.54 10.73
CA ILE A 214 -25.24 4.99 10.22
C ILE A 214 -26.31 4.56 11.23
N GLN A 215 -27.05 5.54 11.78
CA GLN A 215 -28.04 5.31 12.83
C GLN A 215 -29.38 5.89 12.43
N LEU A 216 -30.45 5.21 12.82
CA LEU A 216 -31.82 5.71 12.69
C LEU A 216 -32.14 6.59 13.91
N ASN A 217 -32.48 7.85 13.63
CA ASN A 217 -32.79 8.83 14.68
C ASN A 217 -34.33 8.91 14.95
N GLY A 218 -35.12 8.38 14.04
CA GLY A 218 -36.56 8.34 14.15
C GLY A 218 -37.24 7.96 12.85
N VAL A 219 -38.45 7.44 12.98
CA VAL A 219 -39.31 7.08 11.85
C VAL A 219 -40.63 7.78 12.04
N LYS A 220 -41.19 8.33 10.98
CA LYS A 220 -42.58 8.86 10.93
C LYS A 220 -43.32 8.17 9.80
N VAL A 221 -44.37 7.47 10.13
CA VAL A 221 -45.21 6.74 9.19
C VAL A 221 -46.48 7.55 8.91
N PHE A 222 -47.03 7.45 7.72
CA PHE A 222 -48.19 8.17 7.23
C PHE A 222 -49.23 7.19 6.67
N GLY A 223 -50.19 6.80 7.51
CA GLY A 223 -51.32 5.98 7.10
C GLY A 223 -51.04 4.50 6.81
N GLU A 224 -49.79 4.04 7.00
CA GLU A 224 -49.37 2.67 6.73
C GLU A 224 -48.94 1.97 8.01
N ASP A 225 -48.79 0.64 7.96
CA ASP A 225 -48.25 -0.14 9.07
C ASP A 225 -46.72 -0.10 9.06
N LEU A 226 -46.08 0.11 10.24
CA LEU A 226 -44.63 0.19 10.39
C LEU A 226 -43.94 -1.10 9.93
N SER A 227 -44.54 -2.27 10.14
CA SER A 227 -44.00 -3.56 9.70
C SER A 227 -43.93 -3.63 8.16
N ARG A 228 -44.97 -3.19 7.45
CA ARG A 228 -45.00 -3.13 5.99
C ARG A 228 -43.98 -2.14 5.42
N VAL A 229 -43.93 -0.95 6.01
CA VAL A 229 -42.98 0.11 5.64
C VAL A 229 -41.54 -0.33 5.82
N SER A 230 -41.24 -1.02 6.95
CA SER A 230 -39.89 -1.56 7.23
C SER A 230 -39.50 -2.67 6.26
N SER A 231 -40.48 -3.55 5.89
CA SER A 231 -40.28 -4.62 4.89
C SER A 231 -39.93 -4.06 3.52
N TYR A 232 -40.65 -3.05 3.08
CA TYR A 232 -40.41 -2.42 1.78
C TYR A 232 -39.08 -1.65 1.76
N ALA A 233 -38.79 -0.85 2.81
CA ALA A 233 -37.53 -0.11 2.93
C ALA A 233 -36.30 -1.03 2.98
N ALA A 234 -36.37 -2.13 3.74
CA ALA A 234 -35.31 -3.10 3.82
C ALA A 234 -35.08 -3.85 2.47
N SER A 235 -36.17 -4.24 1.81
CA SER A 235 -36.11 -4.90 0.50
C SER A 235 -35.50 -3.99 -0.57
N MET A 236 -35.87 -2.72 -0.60
CA MET A 236 -35.30 -1.72 -1.51
C MET A 236 -33.81 -1.47 -1.21
N ALA A 237 -33.43 -1.31 0.06
CA ALA A 237 -32.04 -1.08 0.44
C ALA A 237 -31.15 -2.29 0.15
N ARG A 238 -31.69 -3.50 0.28
CA ARG A 238 -31.01 -4.75 -0.10
C ARG A 238 -30.85 -4.87 -1.61
N ALA A 239 -31.87 -4.53 -2.39
CA ALA A 239 -31.79 -4.51 -3.86
C ALA A 239 -30.78 -3.48 -4.37
N ALA A 240 -30.68 -2.32 -3.68
CA ALA A 240 -29.69 -1.29 -3.97
C ALA A 240 -28.26 -1.69 -3.57
N ASP A 241 -28.07 -2.66 -2.69
CA ASP A 241 -26.80 -3.02 -2.08
C ASP A 241 -26.04 -1.77 -1.58
N CYS A 242 -26.72 -0.95 -0.78
CA CYS A 242 -26.20 0.32 -0.28
C CYS A 242 -25.90 0.28 1.22
N GLY A 243 -25.16 1.28 1.72
CA GLY A 243 -24.80 1.40 3.14
C GLY A 243 -25.96 1.44 4.12
N LEU A 244 -27.18 1.72 3.65
CA LEU A 244 -28.40 1.72 4.46
C LEU A 244 -28.98 0.34 4.73
N GLN A 245 -28.52 -0.71 4.04
CA GLN A 245 -29.08 -2.05 4.17
C GLN A 245 -29.06 -2.52 5.64
N ARG A 246 -27.92 -2.44 6.31
CA ARG A 246 -27.80 -2.87 7.74
C ARG A 246 -28.72 -2.10 8.68
N LEU A 247 -28.97 -0.83 8.39
CA LEU A 247 -29.90 0.01 9.16
C LEU A 247 -31.32 -0.52 9.05
N PHE A 248 -31.79 -0.73 7.82
CA PHE A 248 -33.12 -1.23 7.56
C PHE A 248 -33.31 -2.70 7.93
N ASP A 249 -32.26 -3.53 7.85
CA ASP A 249 -32.27 -4.91 8.38
C ASP A 249 -32.50 -4.92 9.90
N GLY A 250 -31.87 -3.98 10.61
CA GLY A 250 -32.09 -3.79 12.04
C GLY A 250 -33.56 -3.42 12.36
N LEU A 251 -34.11 -2.47 11.61
CA LEU A 251 -35.52 -2.06 11.75
C LEU A 251 -36.48 -3.21 11.40
N LEU A 252 -36.21 -3.94 10.31
CA LEU A 252 -37.00 -5.07 9.88
C LEU A 252 -37.13 -6.13 10.96
N ARG A 253 -35.99 -6.46 11.62
CA ARG A 253 -35.96 -7.45 12.70
C ARG A 253 -36.70 -6.97 13.94
N SER A 254 -36.62 -5.67 14.29
CA SER A 254 -37.34 -5.12 15.45
C SER A 254 -38.85 -5.12 15.28
N GLU A 255 -39.34 -4.94 14.06
CA GLU A 255 -40.75 -4.87 13.74
C GLU A 255 -41.34 -6.22 13.28
N GLY A 256 -40.55 -7.29 13.28
CA GLY A 256 -41.00 -8.62 12.88
C GLY A 256 -41.39 -8.74 11.38
N GLY A 257 -40.90 -7.84 10.55
CA GLY A 257 -41.13 -7.80 9.11
C GLY A 257 -40.30 -8.88 8.38
N HIS A 258 -40.55 -9.05 7.10
CA HIS A 258 -39.82 -9.96 6.22
C HIS A 258 -39.48 -9.26 4.90
N TYR A 259 -38.48 -9.79 4.19
CA TYR A 259 -38.12 -9.26 2.89
C TYR A 259 -39.17 -9.62 1.83
N GLU A 260 -39.46 -8.63 1.00
CA GLU A 260 -40.35 -8.80 -0.13
C GLU A 260 -39.56 -8.96 -1.42
N LYS A 261 -40.15 -9.60 -2.42
CA LYS A 261 -39.57 -9.68 -3.75
C LYS A 261 -39.62 -8.31 -4.41
N VAL A 262 -38.48 -7.88 -4.95
CA VAL A 262 -38.32 -6.61 -5.65
C VAL A 262 -38.21 -6.88 -7.14
N ASP A 263 -39.11 -6.31 -7.92
CA ASP A 263 -39.10 -6.39 -9.38
C ASP A 263 -38.84 -4.99 -9.96
N ASP A 264 -38.32 -4.89 -11.20
CA ASP A 264 -38.10 -3.65 -11.97
C ASP A 264 -37.31 -2.57 -11.22
N PHE A 265 -36.23 -2.97 -10.53
CA PHE A 265 -35.41 -2.06 -9.73
C PHE A 265 -34.60 -1.09 -10.61
N SER A 266 -34.64 0.20 -10.29
CA SER A 266 -33.92 1.25 -11.02
C SER A 266 -33.32 2.30 -10.11
N PHE A 267 -32.09 2.74 -10.44
CA PHE A 267 -31.41 3.86 -9.78
C PHE A 267 -31.69 5.19 -10.46
N TYR A 268 -31.72 6.26 -9.68
CA TYR A 268 -31.87 7.64 -10.18
C TYR A 268 -30.76 8.57 -9.69
N GLU A 269 -30.27 9.44 -10.60
CA GLU A 269 -29.16 10.38 -10.33
C GLU A 269 -29.46 11.34 -9.17
N GLU A 270 -30.73 11.69 -8.98
CA GLU A 270 -31.21 12.60 -7.94
C GLU A 270 -31.17 12.01 -6.52
N GLY A 271 -30.66 10.82 -6.39
CA GLY A 271 -30.49 10.13 -5.11
C GLY A 271 -31.75 9.42 -4.67
N GLY A 272 -32.17 8.43 -5.44
CA GLY A 272 -33.29 7.55 -5.11
C GLY A 272 -33.33 6.31 -5.97
N TYR A 273 -34.25 5.43 -5.61
CA TYR A 273 -34.54 4.16 -6.27
C TYR A 273 -36.04 4.01 -6.53
N SER A 274 -36.38 3.32 -7.59
CA SER A 274 -37.74 2.85 -7.83
C SER A 274 -37.75 1.34 -8.02
N ALA A 275 -38.83 0.70 -7.62
CA ALA A 275 -39.09 -0.70 -7.88
C ALA A 275 -40.56 -1.03 -7.79
N THR A 276 -40.92 -2.23 -8.21
CA THR A 276 -42.26 -2.80 -8.01
C THR A 276 -42.20 -3.87 -6.92
N ILE A 277 -43.01 -3.72 -5.87
CA ILE A 277 -43.13 -4.68 -4.76
C ILE A 277 -44.59 -5.06 -4.61
N ARG A 278 -44.95 -6.33 -4.74
CA ARG A 278 -46.33 -6.83 -4.70
C ARG A 278 -47.29 -6.13 -5.68
N GLY A 279 -46.76 -5.65 -6.82
CA GLY A 279 -47.51 -4.92 -7.82
C GLY A 279 -47.69 -3.42 -7.55
N GLU A 280 -47.17 -2.89 -6.45
CA GLU A 280 -47.19 -1.47 -6.11
C GLU A 280 -45.89 -0.79 -6.54
N SER A 281 -46.00 0.45 -7.03
CA SER A 281 -44.83 1.27 -7.34
C SER A 281 -44.23 1.86 -6.06
N VAL A 282 -43.01 1.45 -5.73
CA VAL A 282 -42.29 1.86 -4.51
C VAL A 282 -41.11 2.75 -4.85
N LEU A 283 -41.03 3.90 -4.19
CA LEU A 283 -39.96 4.88 -4.34
C LEU A 283 -39.23 5.03 -2.99
N LEU A 284 -37.91 4.94 -2.98
CA LEU A 284 -37.07 5.18 -1.80
C LEU A 284 -35.95 6.16 -2.15
N GLY A 285 -35.78 7.26 -1.39
CA GLY A 285 -34.75 8.22 -1.68
C GLY A 285 -34.84 9.54 -0.92
N THR A 286 -34.11 10.53 -1.41
CA THR A 286 -34.02 11.87 -0.81
C THR A 286 -35.30 12.70 -1.06
N ALA A 287 -35.45 13.80 -0.33
CA ALA A 287 -36.57 14.74 -0.57
C ALA A 287 -36.55 15.36 -1.98
N SER A 288 -35.37 15.58 -2.56
CA SER A 288 -35.20 16.07 -3.93
C SER A 288 -35.72 15.08 -4.97
N PHE A 289 -35.39 13.81 -4.78
CA PHE A 289 -35.86 12.71 -5.61
C PHE A 289 -37.41 12.59 -5.54
N MET A 290 -37.98 12.61 -4.32
CA MET A 290 -39.45 12.53 -4.15
C MET A 290 -40.18 13.65 -4.85
N ARG A 291 -39.66 14.89 -4.79
CA ARG A 291 -40.27 16.03 -5.51
C ARG A 291 -40.22 15.83 -7.03
N LYS A 292 -39.12 15.29 -7.55
CA LYS A 292 -38.99 15.01 -8.99
C LYS A 292 -39.97 13.92 -9.46
N MET A 293 -40.23 12.95 -8.57
CA MET A 293 -41.25 11.91 -8.82
C MET A 293 -42.69 12.34 -8.48
N GLU A 294 -42.90 13.64 -8.28
CA GLU A 294 -44.21 14.24 -7.99
C GLU A 294 -44.89 13.75 -6.72
N VAL A 295 -44.13 13.21 -5.76
CA VAL A 295 -44.64 12.83 -4.43
C VAL A 295 -44.81 14.07 -3.57
N ARG A 296 -46.04 14.28 -3.04
CA ARG A 296 -46.34 15.41 -2.16
C ARG A 296 -45.68 15.20 -0.78
N LEU A 297 -44.79 16.11 -0.40
CA LEU A 297 -44.16 16.10 0.90
C LEU A 297 -44.87 17.04 1.86
N PRO A 298 -45.18 16.62 3.11
CA PRO A 298 -45.77 17.50 4.12
C PRO A 298 -44.87 18.72 4.41
N GLY A 299 -45.51 19.89 4.61
CA GLY A 299 -44.77 21.08 5.03
C GLY A 299 -44.10 20.92 6.37
N GLY A 300 -42.93 21.55 6.57
CA GLY A 300 -42.21 21.54 7.84
C GLY A 300 -41.20 20.40 8.06
N ILE A 301 -41.12 19.41 7.17
CA ILE A 301 -40.10 18.36 7.24
C ILE A 301 -38.81 18.90 6.60
N ASN A 302 -37.89 19.39 7.44
CA ASN A 302 -36.57 19.88 7.00
C ASN A 302 -35.46 18.92 7.51
N LEU A 303 -35.41 17.73 6.94
CA LEU A 303 -34.39 16.72 7.24
C LEU A 303 -33.29 16.80 6.19
N ARG A 304 -32.07 17.12 6.64
CA ARG A 304 -30.89 17.21 5.74
C ARG A 304 -30.38 15.84 5.29
N THR A 305 -30.66 14.77 6.03
CA THR A 305 -30.30 13.39 5.75
C THR A 305 -31.49 12.49 6.01
N GLY A 306 -32.63 12.81 5.41
CA GLY A 306 -33.85 12.00 5.45
C GLY A 306 -33.91 11.04 4.27
N ILE A 307 -34.40 9.84 4.52
CA ILE A 307 -34.82 8.89 3.49
C ILE A 307 -36.33 8.82 3.53
N PHE A 308 -36.95 8.95 2.38
CA PHE A 308 -38.40 8.98 2.19
C PHE A 308 -38.80 7.71 1.46
N LEU A 309 -39.86 7.06 1.89
CA LEU A 309 -40.52 5.95 1.23
C LEU A 309 -41.91 6.40 0.73
N ALA A 310 -42.16 6.17 -0.52
CA ALA A 310 -43.52 6.40 -1.09
C ALA A 310 -43.98 5.11 -1.77
N MET A 311 -45.29 4.85 -1.67
CA MET A 311 -46.01 3.75 -2.33
C MET A 311 -47.07 4.36 -3.20
N ASP A 312 -47.17 3.96 -4.47
CA ASP A 312 -48.14 4.49 -5.47
C ASP A 312 -48.19 6.03 -5.45
N ARG A 313 -47.02 6.69 -5.42
CA ARG A 313 -46.84 8.15 -5.35
C ARG A 313 -47.35 8.82 -4.07
N GLN A 314 -47.79 8.06 -3.06
CA GLN A 314 -48.18 8.59 -1.76
C GLN A 314 -47.04 8.38 -0.75
N LEU A 315 -46.73 9.40 0.04
CA LEU A 315 -45.69 9.31 1.07
C LEU A 315 -46.15 8.34 2.17
N ALA A 316 -45.45 7.23 2.33
CA ALA A 316 -45.71 6.21 3.34
C ALA A 316 -44.89 6.41 4.61
N ALA A 317 -43.60 6.78 4.49
CA ALA A 317 -42.75 7.01 5.65
C ALA A 317 -41.58 7.96 5.38
N VAL A 318 -41.05 8.49 6.51
CA VAL A 318 -39.84 9.30 6.54
C VAL A 318 -38.92 8.77 7.63
N PHE A 319 -37.71 8.43 7.25
CA PHE A 319 -36.64 7.94 8.13
C PHE A 319 -35.61 9.04 8.34
N ALA A 320 -35.39 9.47 9.57
CA ALA A 320 -34.34 10.40 9.93
C ALA A 320 -33.04 9.63 10.15
N VAL A 321 -32.10 9.72 9.22
CA VAL A 321 -30.83 9.00 9.24
C VAL A 321 -29.70 9.90 9.70
N LYS A 322 -28.89 9.43 10.65
CA LYS A 322 -27.72 10.13 11.20
C LYS A 322 -26.44 9.41 10.79
N TYR A 323 -25.57 10.11 10.08
CA TYR A 323 -24.23 9.65 9.72
C TYR A 323 -23.24 10.15 10.74
N GLN A 324 -22.54 9.25 11.43
CA GLN A 324 -21.50 9.59 12.42
C GLN A 324 -20.12 9.43 11.78
N PRO A 325 -19.26 10.46 11.80
CA PRO A 325 -17.90 10.34 11.29
C PRO A 325 -17.08 9.45 12.23
N SER A 326 -16.32 8.52 11.67
CA SER A 326 -15.33 7.71 12.40
C SER A 326 -13.97 8.40 12.34
N GLU A 327 -13.24 8.41 13.47
CA GLU A 327 -11.88 8.97 13.54
C GLU A 327 -10.90 8.25 12.61
N ASN A 328 -11.04 6.93 12.46
CA ASN A 328 -10.23 6.12 11.54
C ASN A 328 -10.43 6.54 10.08
N VAL A 329 -11.68 6.85 9.69
CA VAL A 329 -12.00 7.31 8.33
C VAL A 329 -11.45 8.72 8.12
N ASP A 330 -11.60 9.63 9.07
CA ASP A 330 -11.04 10.99 8.97
C ASP A 330 -9.50 10.96 8.89
N PHE A 331 -8.84 10.08 9.67
CA PHE A 331 -7.40 9.87 9.59
C PHE A 331 -6.98 9.34 8.20
N ALA A 332 -7.66 8.33 7.68
CA ALA A 332 -7.40 7.74 6.37
C ALA A 332 -7.57 8.78 5.24
N LEU A 333 -8.64 9.57 5.25
CA LEU A 333 -8.87 10.64 4.27
C LEU A 333 -7.79 11.73 4.33
N ARG A 334 -7.32 12.10 5.54
CA ARG A 334 -6.20 13.03 5.71
C ARG A 334 -4.89 12.47 5.14
N MET A 335 -4.63 11.17 5.35
CA MET A 335 -3.47 10.47 4.84
C MET A 335 -3.47 10.40 3.31
N MET A 336 -4.61 10.09 2.69
CA MET A 336 -4.81 10.10 1.24
C MET A 336 -4.53 11.50 0.66
N ARG A 337 -5.08 12.56 1.26
CA ARG A 337 -4.86 13.94 0.83
C ARG A 337 -3.37 14.33 0.88
N ARG A 338 -2.66 14.03 1.98
CA ARG A 338 -1.21 14.28 2.10
C ARG A 338 -0.40 13.56 1.03
N SER A 339 -0.86 12.38 0.61
CA SER A 339 -0.20 11.57 -0.40
C SER A 339 -0.65 11.87 -1.82
N ARG A 340 -1.54 12.86 -2.02
CA ARG A 340 -2.12 13.24 -3.32
C ARG A 340 -2.81 12.07 -4.00
N ILE A 341 -3.63 11.35 -3.24
CA ILE A 341 -4.51 10.30 -3.74
C ILE A 341 -5.92 10.86 -3.73
N THR A 342 -6.60 10.81 -4.86
CA THR A 342 -7.96 11.31 -5.02
C THR A 342 -8.95 10.18 -4.70
N PRO A 343 -9.83 10.34 -3.70
CA PRO A 343 -10.93 9.41 -3.48
C PRO A 343 -11.98 9.59 -4.58
N ILE A 344 -12.41 8.48 -5.16
CA ILE A 344 -13.54 8.38 -6.11
C ILE A 344 -14.69 7.72 -5.35
N LEU A 345 -15.83 8.36 -5.28
CA LEU A 345 -17.01 7.80 -4.61
C LEU A 345 -17.75 6.83 -5.53
N ALA A 346 -17.77 5.56 -5.17
CA ALA A 346 -18.64 4.53 -5.74
C ALA A 346 -19.83 4.27 -4.79
N SER A 347 -20.46 5.36 -4.32
CA SER A 347 -21.56 5.29 -3.37
C SER A 347 -22.89 5.05 -4.09
N ARG A 348 -23.65 4.10 -3.54
CA ARG A 348 -25.03 3.85 -3.91
C ARG A 348 -26.02 4.49 -2.93
N ASP A 349 -25.58 4.89 -1.72
CA ASP A 349 -26.41 5.58 -0.74
C ASP A 349 -26.77 6.99 -1.24
N PRO A 350 -28.06 7.34 -1.36
CA PRO A 350 -28.51 8.61 -1.91
C PRO A 350 -28.10 9.83 -1.09
N ASN A 351 -27.79 9.67 0.20
CA ASN A 351 -27.34 10.74 1.08
C ASN A 351 -25.82 10.97 1.04
N ILE A 352 -25.02 9.99 0.58
CA ILE A 352 -23.56 10.12 0.55
C ILE A 352 -23.14 10.93 -0.67
N THR A 353 -23.02 12.22 -0.46
CA THR A 353 -22.61 13.22 -1.46
C THR A 353 -21.34 13.94 -1.02
N PRO A 354 -20.60 14.60 -1.94
CA PRO A 354 -19.46 15.44 -1.56
C PRO A 354 -19.80 16.50 -0.51
N ALA A 355 -21.01 17.03 -0.53
CA ALA A 355 -21.51 18.01 0.44
C ALA A 355 -21.63 17.39 1.85
N LEU A 356 -22.14 16.17 1.96
CA LEU A 356 -22.19 15.44 3.23
C LEU A 356 -20.78 15.20 3.77
N LEU A 357 -19.87 14.72 2.94
CA LEU A 357 -18.48 14.43 3.34
C LEU A 357 -17.76 15.70 3.80
N LYS A 358 -17.89 16.81 3.08
CA LYS A 358 -17.32 18.10 3.48
C LYS A 358 -17.85 18.57 4.85
N ARG A 359 -19.12 18.33 5.14
CA ARG A 359 -19.75 18.69 6.41
C ARG A 359 -19.29 17.80 7.56
N LYS A 360 -19.12 16.49 7.30
CA LYS A 360 -18.79 15.49 8.35
C LYS A 360 -17.31 15.38 8.64
N PHE A 361 -16.44 15.51 7.65
CA PHE A 361 -14.99 15.36 7.76
C PHE A 361 -14.23 16.69 7.65
N HIS A 362 -14.82 17.78 8.06
CA HIS A 362 -14.33 19.16 8.34
C HIS A 362 -13.17 19.78 7.53
N LYS A 363 -12.44 19.08 6.69
CA LYS A 363 -11.32 19.67 5.94
C LYS A 363 -11.33 19.17 4.51
N GLY A 364 -12.00 19.94 3.61
CA GLY A 364 -11.73 19.98 2.18
C GLY A 364 -11.21 18.69 1.52
N VAL A 365 -11.83 17.56 1.73
CA VAL A 365 -11.52 16.35 0.99
C VAL A 365 -12.01 16.59 -0.43
N LYS A 366 -11.06 16.78 -1.36
CA LYS A 366 -11.39 16.85 -2.78
C LYS A 366 -11.73 15.43 -3.22
N VAL A 367 -13.01 15.17 -3.39
CA VAL A 367 -13.55 13.87 -3.77
C VAL A 367 -14.08 13.97 -5.19
N GLU A 368 -13.77 13.02 -6.02
CA GLU A 368 -14.37 12.83 -7.33
C GLU A 368 -15.70 12.10 -7.16
N PHE A 369 -16.76 12.66 -7.74
CA PHE A 369 -18.10 12.11 -7.69
C PHE A 369 -18.57 11.88 -9.12
N PRO A 370 -18.40 10.66 -9.66
CA PRO A 370 -18.76 10.33 -11.03
C PRO A 370 -20.28 10.23 -11.22
N SER A 371 -20.70 10.05 -12.47
CA SER A 371 -22.11 9.79 -12.82
C SER A 371 -22.63 8.54 -12.09
N LEU A 372 -23.95 8.44 -11.94
CA LEU A 372 -24.58 7.29 -11.29
C LEU A 372 -24.21 5.98 -11.98
N THR A 373 -24.22 5.96 -13.31
CA THR A 373 -23.84 4.79 -14.12
C THR A 373 -22.42 4.33 -13.80
N ASP A 374 -21.46 5.27 -13.71
CA ASP A 374 -20.08 4.96 -13.33
C ASP A 374 -19.98 4.49 -11.87
N ARG A 375 -20.74 5.10 -10.94
CA ARG A 375 -20.74 4.70 -9.52
C ARG A 375 -21.24 3.28 -9.34
N VAL A 376 -22.31 2.91 -10.01
CA VAL A 376 -22.86 1.56 -10.01
C VAL A 376 -21.86 0.59 -10.65
N ALA A 377 -21.33 0.91 -11.83
CA ALA A 377 -20.32 0.10 -12.49
C ALA A 377 -19.08 -0.14 -11.64
N PHE A 378 -18.60 0.87 -10.89
CA PHE A 378 -17.44 0.71 -9.97
C PHE A 378 -17.75 -0.14 -8.75
N SER A 379 -19.00 -0.17 -8.31
CA SER A 379 -19.43 -0.97 -7.17
C SER A 379 -19.78 -2.41 -7.56
N GLU A 380 -20.20 -2.65 -8.81
CA GLU A 380 -20.57 -3.98 -9.34
C GLU A 380 -19.43 -4.67 -10.07
N ALA A 381 -18.35 -3.93 -10.40
CA ALA A 381 -17.31 -4.49 -11.20
C ALA A 381 -16.86 -5.86 -10.62
N GLU A 382 -17.32 -6.93 -11.24
CA GLU A 382 -16.58 -8.19 -11.30
C GLU A 382 -15.28 -7.86 -12.03
N LEU A 383 -14.41 -7.23 -11.27
CA LEU A 383 -13.13 -6.78 -11.76
C LEU A 383 -12.37 -8.00 -12.22
N ASP A 384 -11.83 -7.87 -13.40
CA ASP A 384 -10.88 -8.80 -13.97
C ASP A 384 -10.10 -9.45 -12.81
N ARG A 385 -10.17 -10.77 -12.67
CA ARG A 385 -9.59 -11.56 -11.57
C ARG A 385 -8.07 -11.47 -11.62
N GLY A 386 -7.57 -10.21 -11.63
CA GLY A 386 -6.17 -9.88 -11.62
C GLY A 386 -5.49 -10.45 -10.37
N MET A 387 -4.17 -10.64 -10.46
CA MET A 387 -3.39 -11.10 -9.30
C MET A 387 -3.59 -10.16 -8.12
N PRO A 388 -3.81 -10.67 -6.89
CA PRO A 388 -4.00 -9.85 -5.71
C PRO A 388 -2.76 -8.99 -5.46
N ARG A 389 -2.97 -7.68 -5.30
CA ARG A 389 -1.89 -6.72 -5.04
C ARG A 389 -1.68 -6.50 -3.54
N ALA A 390 -2.76 -6.54 -2.79
CA ALA A 390 -2.74 -6.55 -1.34
C ALA A 390 -3.94 -7.33 -0.82
N LEU A 391 -3.84 -7.81 0.42
CA LEU A 391 -4.90 -8.47 1.17
C LEU A 391 -5.28 -7.57 2.34
N LEU A 392 -6.58 -7.50 2.66
CA LEU A 392 -7.10 -6.77 3.80
C LEU A 392 -7.78 -7.77 4.74
N PHE A 393 -7.35 -7.78 6.00
CA PHE A 393 -7.83 -8.67 7.06
C PHE A 393 -8.74 -7.96 8.06
N ARG A 394 -8.97 -6.67 7.85
CA ARG A 394 -9.89 -5.85 8.63
C ARG A 394 -10.76 -5.01 7.70
N GLU A 395 -12.02 -4.87 8.07
CA GLU A 395 -12.95 -3.99 7.38
C GLU A 395 -12.60 -2.51 7.62
N GLY A 396 -13.03 -1.65 6.70
CA GLY A 396 -12.95 -0.20 6.81
C GLY A 396 -11.88 0.44 5.93
N LEU A 397 -11.92 1.76 5.92
CA LEU A 397 -11.06 2.58 5.06
C LEU A 397 -9.58 2.56 5.48
N LEU A 398 -9.28 2.43 6.79
CA LEU A 398 -7.92 2.57 7.30
C LEU A 398 -6.94 1.53 6.72
N PRO A 399 -7.19 0.19 6.79
CA PRO A 399 -6.29 -0.79 6.22
C PRO A 399 -6.15 -0.65 4.69
N TYR A 400 -7.22 -0.27 4.01
CA TYR A 400 -7.20 -0.04 2.57
C TYR A 400 -6.35 1.19 2.21
N ALA A 401 -6.55 2.32 2.90
CA ALA A 401 -5.74 3.52 2.71
C ALA A 401 -4.26 3.29 3.06
N GLU A 402 -3.97 2.54 4.13
CA GLU A 402 -2.59 2.15 4.49
C GLU A 402 -1.93 1.33 3.38
N ALA A 403 -2.61 0.34 2.82
CA ALA A 403 -2.08 -0.45 1.71
C ALA A 403 -1.74 0.43 0.50
N VAL A 404 -2.61 1.36 0.11
CA VAL A 404 -2.43 2.21 -1.08
C VAL A 404 -1.40 3.32 -0.83
N VAL A 405 -1.53 4.06 0.26
CA VAL A 405 -0.62 5.16 0.62
C VAL A 405 0.77 4.64 0.96
N GLY A 406 0.84 3.58 1.76
CA GLY A 406 2.10 2.95 2.14
C GLY A 406 2.85 2.40 0.93
N SER A 407 2.17 1.71 0.00
CA SER A 407 2.76 1.25 -1.27
C SER A 407 3.34 2.40 -2.08
N ARG A 408 2.65 3.54 -2.16
CA ARG A 408 3.14 4.72 -2.88
C ARG A 408 4.37 5.34 -2.22
N ARG A 409 4.40 5.39 -0.89
CA ARG A 409 5.57 5.88 -0.13
C ARG A 409 6.75 4.94 -0.28
N LEU A 410 6.51 3.63 -0.17
CA LEU A 410 7.51 2.59 -0.38
C LEU A 410 8.18 2.75 -1.74
N CYS A 411 7.39 2.78 -2.83
CA CYS A 411 7.93 2.90 -4.17
C CYS A 411 8.72 4.19 -4.40
N LYS A 412 8.29 5.31 -3.82
CA LYS A 412 9.05 6.58 -3.90
C LYS A 412 10.37 6.49 -3.14
N ALA A 413 10.36 5.95 -1.93
CA ALA A 413 11.57 5.82 -1.12
C ALA A 413 12.58 4.90 -1.78
N VAL A 414 12.15 3.72 -2.22
CA VAL A 414 12.99 2.74 -2.91
C VAL A 414 13.60 3.33 -4.18
N ARG A 415 12.80 3.95 -5.05
CA ARG A 415 13.31 4.53 -6.30
C ARG A 415 14.35 5.64 -6.06
N ARG A 416 14.11 6.50 -5.06
CA ARG A 416 15.06 7.57 -4.71
C ARG A 416 16.35 7.02 -4.10
N ALA A 417 16.23 6.06 -3.18
CA ALA A 417 17.37 5.42 -2.56
C ALA A 417 18.19 4.63 -3.59
N THR A 418 17.54 3.90 -4.50
CA THR A 418 18.20 3.18 -5.60
C THR A 418 18.95 4.14 -6.52
N ALA A 419 18.31 5.23 -6.96
CA ALA A 419 18.97 6.22 -7.83
C ALA A 419 20.20 6.83 -7.16
N LEU A 420 20.12 7.15 -5.87
CA LEU A 420 21.25 7.69 -5.12
C LEU A 420 22.37 6.65 -4.95
N SER A 421 22.01 5.39 -4.69
CA SER A 421 23.00 4.31 -4.56
C SER A 421 23.74 4.03 -5.89
N VAL A 422 22.99 4.04 -7.01
CA VAL A 422 23.58 3.92 -8.36
C VAL A 422 24.52 5.09 -8.65
N LEU A 423 24.11 6.32 -8.34
CA LEU A 423 24.96 7.51 -8.51
C LEU A 423 26.24 7.39 -7.67
N GLY A 424 26.16 6.92 -6.43
CA GLY A 424 27.30 6.70 -5.57
C GLY A 424 28.26 5.66 -6.12
N SER A 425 27.77 4.56 -6.68
CA SER A 425 28.59 3.52 -7.31
C SER A 425 29.34 4.05 -8.54
N VAL A 426 28.66 4.77 -9.41
CA VAL A 426 29.28 5.38 -10.61
C VAL A 426 30.32 6.43 -10.21
N ALA A 427 29.97 7.32 -9.28
CA ALA A 427 30.89 8.34 -8.79
C ALA A 427 32.12 7.72 -8.11
N GLY A 428 31.93 6.68 -7.30
CA GLY A 428 33.02 5.92 -6.66
C GLY A 428 33.97 5.29 -7.67
N THR A 429 33.42 4.63 -8.69
CA THR A 429 34.22 4.02 -9.77
C THR A 429 35.06 5.05 -10.52
N LEU A 430 34.46 6.18 -10.93
CA LEU A 430 35.17 7.22 -11.67
C LEU A 430 36.21 7.96 -10.81
N LEU A 431 35.86 8.28 -9.56
CA LEU A 431 36.78 8.97 -8.65
C LEU A 431 37.99 8.11 -8.29
N SER A 432 37.76 6.83 -7.99
CA SER A 432 38.85 5.90 -7.68
C SER A 432 39.72 5.63 -8.91
N PHE A 433 39.14 5.48 -10.10
CA PHE A 433 39.90 5.40 -11.33
C PHE A 433 40.80 6.63 -11.53
N TYR A 434 40.28 7.84 -11.38
CA TYR A 434 41.06 9.06 -11.49
C TYR A 434 42.22 9.11 -10.49
N MET A 435 41.98 8.77 -9.20
CA MET A 435 43.00 8.76 -8.17
C MET A 435 44.09 7.69 -8.42
N VAL A 436 43.68 6.50 -8.84
CA VAL A 436 44.61 5.42 -9.21
C VAL A 436 45.45 5.84 -10.43
N PHE A 437 44.81 6.41 -11.45
CA PHE A 437 45.51 6.86 -12.66
C PHE A 437 46.56 7.93 -12.39
N GLN A 438 46.31 8.81 -11.40
CA GLN A 438 47.26 9.83 -10.94
C GLN A 438 48.33 9.29 -9.96
N GLY A 439 48.26 8.02 -9.60
CA GLY A 439 49.16 7.45 -8.59
C GLY A 439 48.96 7.95 -7.15
N ALA A 440 47.79 8.53 -6.88
CA ALA A 440 47.45 9.15 -5.60
C ALA A 440 46.97 8.12 -4.55
N TYR A 441 47.72 7.05 -4.36
CA TYR A 441 47.39 5.96 -3.42
C TYR A 441 47.29 6.42 -1.94
N ASN A 442 47.98 7.50 -1.58
CA ASN A 442 47.91 8.08 -0.25
C ASN A 442 46.53 8.56 0.12
N LEU A 443 45.71 8.93 -0.87
CA LEU A 443 44.29 9.33 -0.71
C LEU A 443 43.32 8.15 -0.78
N LEU A 444 43.76 7.05 -1.42
CA LEU A 444 42.98 5.83 -1.62
C LEU A 444 43.27 4.78 -0.54
N THR A 445 43.37 5.20 0.69
CA THR A 445 43.49 4.25 1.80
C THR A 445 42.21 3.46 1.99
N PRO A 446 42.29 2.20 2.49
CA PRO A 446 41.10 1.41 2.81
C PRO A 446 40.11 2.14 3.73
N LEU A 447 40.64 2.93 4.67
CA LEU A 447 39.84 3.73 5.58
C LEU A 447 39.12 4.87 4.85
N ALA A 448 39.78 5.54 3.92
CA ALA A 448 39.14 6.60 3.10
C ALA A 448 37.97 6.05 2.24
N LEU A 449 38.19 4.86 1.63
CA LEU A 449 37.12 4.18 0.90
C LEU A 449 35.97 3.76 1.81
N LEU A 450 36.23 3.24 2.98
CA LEU A 450 35.18 2.90 3.95
C LEU A 450 34.38 4.14 4.37
N VAL A 451 35.07 5.25 4.65
CA VAL A 451 34.40 6.53 4.98
C VAL A 451 33.55 7.02 3.79
N PHE A 452 34.08 6.97 2.58
CA PHE A 452 33.34 7.32 1.36
C PHE A 452 32.06 6.48 1.20
N LEU A 453 32.18 5.16 1.33
CA LEU A 453 31.03 4.25 1.23
C LEU A 453 29.99 4.52 2.33
N LEU A 454 30.42 4.77 3.56
CA LEU A 454 29.53 5.08 4.67
C LEU A 454 28.83 6.43 4.47
N LEU A 455 29.52 7.44 3.95
CA LEU A 455 28.93 8.73 3.59
C LEU A 455 27.83 8.61 2.55
N TRP A 456 27.99 7.72 1.56
CA TRP A 456 26.93 7.43 0.58
C TRP A 456 25.81 6.56 1.16
N ALA A 457 26.13 5.62 2.06
CA ALA A 457 25.12 4.78 2.70
C ALA A 457 24.16 5.59 3.58
N LEU A 458 24.68 6.61 4.27
CA LEU A 458 23.91 7.37 5.25
C LEU A 458 22.66 8.06 4.64
N PRO A 459 22.75 8.84 3.55
CA PRO A 459 21.58 9.42 2.91
C PRO A 459 20.65 8.35 2.28
N VAL A 460 21.19 7.23 1.79
CA VAL A 460 20.37 6.10 1.30
C VAL A 460 19.54 5.52 2.45
N LEU A 461 20.15 5.28 3.61
CA LEU A 461 19.45 4.80 4.80
C LEU A 461 18.40 5.80 5.32
N LEU A 462 18.69 7.10 5.31
CA LEU A 462 17.75 8.15 5.69
C LEU A 462 16.53 8.18 4.76
N LEU A 463 16.74 8.07 3.44
CA LEU A 463 15.64 8.01 2.47
C LEU A 463 14.80 6.74 2.63
N ALA A 464 15.44 5.61 2.92
CA ALA A 464 14.75 4.36 3.21
C ALA A 464 13.93 4.45 4.51
N ASP A 465 14.48 5.13 5.54
CA ASP A 465 13.80 5.34 6.82
C ASP A 465 12.54 6.21 6.68
N TRP A 466 12.57 7.18 5.80
CA TRP A 466 11.47 8.11 5.60
C TRP A 466 10.18 7.45 5.09
N ALA A 467 10.26 6.29 4.45
CA ALA A 467 9.08 5.53 4.02
C ALA A 467 8.16 5.14 5.20
N GLY A 468 8.72 4.88 6.37
CA GLY A 468 7.97 4.45 7.57
C GLY A 468 7.51 5.58 8.50
N ARG A 469 7.76 6.84 8.18
CA ARG A 469 7.33 7.99 9.02
C ARG A 469 5.99 8.52 8.53
N TYR A 470 4.93 8.32 9.34
CA TYR A 470 3.59 8.86 9.12
C TYR A 470 3.34 10.12 9.93
#